data_7e07619aaa91154431c155744c6ffad2
#
_entry.id   7e07619aaa91154431c155744c6ffad2
#
_cell.length_a   1.000
_cell.length_b   1.000
_cell.length_c   1.000
_cell.angle_alpha   90.00
_cell.angle_beta   90.00
_cell.angle_gamma   90.00
#
_symmetry.space_group_name_H-M   'P 1'
#
loop_
_entity.id
_entity.type
_entity.pdbx_description
1 polymer ?
#
loop_
_entity_poly.entity_id
_entity_poly.type
_entity_poly.pdbx_seq_one_letter_code
_entity_poly.pdbx_strand_id
1 'polypeptide(L)'
;MQKSELSNINISDEQVLITPDELKAKLPLSEKARRFIQESRQTIANIIHKKDHRLLVVCGPCSIHDVEAAKDYAKRLKALSEQLSDQLYIVMRVYFEKPRTTVGWKGLINDPHLDGSFDIEHGLHVGRELLVELAEMEIPLATEALDPISPQYLADTFSWAAIGARTTESQTHREMASGLSMPIGFKNGTDGSLATAINAMQAASSSHRFMGINREGQVALLTTQGNPNGHVILRGGKQTNYDSVSVTECEQEMAKSGLEASLMVDCSHANSRKDYRRQPLVAEDVIHQIREGNKSIIGLMIESHINEGNQSSDLALDEMKYGVSITDACINWESTEALLCHAHEELVPFLENRLKG
;
A
#
# COMPACT_ATOMS: atom_id res chain seq x y z
N MET A 1 -20.54 0.57 -33.09
CA MET A 1 -19.17 0.19 -33.51
C MET A 1 -19.24 -0.84 -34.65
N GLN A 2 -18.54 -0.65 -35.77
CA GLN A 2 -18.41 -1.67 -36.82
C GLN A 2 -17.41 -2.72 -36.28
N LYS A 3 -17.87 -3.95 -36.00
CA LYS A 3 -16.98 -5.02 -35.55
C LYS A 3 -15.97 -5.34 -36.64
N SER A 4 -14.69 -5.16 -36.37
CA SER A 4 -13.61 -5.63 -37.22
C SER A 4 -13.50 -7.14 -37.09
N GLU A 5 -13.31 -7.85 -38.22
CA GLU A 5 -13.07 -9.30 -38.19
C GLU A 5 -11.72 -9.69 -37.57
N LEU A 6 -10.82 -8.73 -37.36
CA LEU A 6 -9.45 -8.96 -36.91
C LEU A 6 -9.10 -8.33 -35.53
N SER A 7 -9.92 -7.40 -35.03
CA SER A 7 -9.69 -6.72 -33.77
C SER A 7 -10.97 -6.44 -33.03
N ASN A 8 -10.91 -6.38 -31.68
CA ASN A 8 -12.05 -6.14 -30.80
C ASN A 8 -13.19 -7.17 -30.89
N ILE A 9 -12.92 -8.35 -31.41
CA ILE A 9 -13.95 -9.40 -31.60
C ILE A 9 -14.52 -9.90 -30.29
N ASN A 10 -13.75 -9.81 -29.20
CA ASN A 10 -14.13 -10.22 -27.85
C ASN A 10 -14.53 -9.03 -26.96
N ILE A 11 -14.56 -7.81 -27.50
CA ILE A 11 -15.06 -6.63 -26.78
C ILE A 11 -16.54 -6.45 -27.15
N SER A 12 -17.40 -6.54 -26.14
CA SER A 12 -18.85 -6.41 -26.33
C SER A 12 -19.33 -4.97 -26.34
N ASP A 13 -18.68 -4.12 -25.50
CA ASP A 13 -19.03 -2.71 -25.33
C ASP A 13 -17.78 -1.89 -24.93
N GLU A 14 -17.84 -0.57 -25.15
CA GLU A 14 -16.83 0.38 -24.69
C GLU A 14 -17.51 1.67 -24.20
N GLN A 15 -17.03 2.19 -23.08
CA GLN A 15 -17.46 3.46 -22.51
C GLN A 15 -16.25 4.32 -22.24
N VAL A 16 -16.32 5.58 -22.66
CA VAL A 16 -15.31 6.59 -22.32
C VAL A 16 -15.57 7.07 -20.89
N LEU A 17 -14.55 7.00 -20.04
CA LEU A 17 -14.62 7.46 -18.65
C LEU A 17 -14.25 8.94 -18.55
N ILE A 18 -14.64 9.57 -17.44
CA ILE A 18 -14.16 10.90 -17.05
C ILE A 18 -12.63 10.95 -17.08
N THR A 19 -12.07 12.08 -17.49
CA THR A 19 -10.61 12.26 -17.50
C THR A 19 -10.04 12.50 -16.10
N PRO A 20 -8.73 12.20 -15.86
CA PRO A 20 -8.09 12.50 -14.58
C PRO A 20 -8.21 13.96 -14.16
N ASP A 21 -8.00 14.91 -15.06
CA ASP A 21 -8.12 16.35 -14.75
C ASP A 21 -9.56 16.76 -14.42
N GLU A 22 -10.56 16.22 -15.10
CA GLU A 22 -11.97 16.50 -14.77
C GLU A 22 -12.35 15.97 -13.40
N LEU A 23 -11.93 14.75 -13.03
CA LEU A 23 -12.20 14.18 -11.71
C LEU A 23 -11.50 15.01 -10.62
N LYS A 24 -10.24 15.39 -10.83
CA LYS A 24 -9.49 16.25 -9.90
C LYS A 24 -10.08 17.64 -9.76
N ALA A 25 -10.64 18.20 -10.82
CA ALA A 25 -11.33 19.48 -10.79
C ALA A 25 -12.65 19.42 -10.02
N LYS A 26 -13.38 18.29 -10.10
CA LYS A 26 -14.62 18.06 -9.32
C LYS A 26 -14.32 17.85 -7.83
N LEU A 27 -13.22 17.16 -7.51
CA LEU A 27 -12.82 16.78 -6.15
C LEU A 27 -11.37 17.25 -5.88
N PRO A 28 -11.15 18.57 -5.75
CA PRO A 28 -9.81 19.13 -5.56
C PRO A 28 -9.32 18.91 -4.12
N LEU A 29 -8.00 18.77 -3.98
CA LEU A 29 -7.32 18.87 -2.68
C LEU A 29 -7.19 20.34 -2.28
N SER A 30 -7.40 20.66 -1.00
CA SER A 30 -7.03 21.95 -0.43
C SER A 30 -5.51 22.16 -0.45
N GLU A 31 -5.07 23.40 -0.32
CA GLU A 31 -3.65 23.73 -0.20
C GLU A 31 -3.03 23.10 1.07
N LYS A 32 -3.81 23.02 2.15
CA LYS A 32 -3.42 22.36 3.39
C LYS A 32 -3.14 20.87 3.16
N ALA A 33 -4.07 20.14 2.55
CA ALA A 33 -3.91 18.71 2.26
C ALA A 33 -2.74 18.44 1.30
N ARG A 34 -2.55 19.27 0.27
CA ARG A 34 -1.40 19.16 -0.65
C ARG A 34 -0.07 19.26 0.08
N ARG A 35 0.08 20.27 0.94
CA ARG A 35 1.29 20.46 1.74
C ARG A 35 1.53 19.28 2.66
N PHE A 36 0.51 18.84 3.36
CA PHE A 36 0.58 17.67 4.24
C PHE A 36 1.06 16.40 3.49
N ILE A 37 0.49 16.13 2.30
CA ILE A 37 0.91 14.96 1.49
C ILE A 37 2.38 15.08 1.07
N GLN A 38 2.86 16.27 0.68
CA GLN A 38 4.27 16.48 0.33
C GLN A 38 5.19 16.25 1.53
N GLU A 39 4.86 16.80 2.69
CA GLU A 39 5.61 16.59 3.94
C GLU A 39 5.61 15.13 4.36
N SER A 40 4.49 14.45 4.23
CA SER A 40 4.34 13.03 4.51
C SER A 40 5.23 12.15 3.62
N ARG A 41 5.26 12.42 2.31
CA ARG A 41 6.17 11.73 1.36
C ARG A 41 7.63 11.94 1.72
N GLN A 42 8.00 13.17 2.09
CA GLN A 42 9.36 13.48 2.52
C GLN A 42 9.74 12.77 3.82
N THR A 43 8.82 12.70 4.78
CA THR A 43 9.02 11.98 6.05
C THR A 43 9.25 10.49 5.78
N ILE A 44 8.43 9.86 4.95
CA ILE A 44 8.60 8.44 4.59
C ILE A 44 9.93 8.23 3.86
N ALA A 45 10.30 9.11 2.93
CA ALA A 45 11.61 9.04 2.27
C ALA A 45 12.76 9.16 3.27
N ASN A 46 12.65 10.05 4.26
CA ASN A 46 13.66 10.18 5.32
C ASN A 46 13.77 8.91 6.18
N ILE A 47 12.67 8.23 6.48
CA ILE A 47 12.69 6.94 7.19
C ILE A 47 13.42 5.87 6.34
N ILE A 48 13.08 5.76 5.04
CA ILE A 48 13.71 4.81 4.12
C ILE A 48 15.22 5.04 4.04
N HIS A 49 15.64 6.30 3.98
CA HIS A 49 17.07 6.69 3.91
C HIS A 49 17.71 6.90 5.29
N LYS A 50 17.09 6.39 6.36
CA LYS A 50 17.63 6.44 7.75
C LYS A 50 18.03 7.85 8.21
N LYS A 51 17.26 8.86 7.79
CA LYS A 51 17.37 10.26 8.23
C LYS A 51 16.32 10.62 9.29
N ASP A 52 15.33 9.78 9.47
CA ASP A 52 14.29 9.83 10.50
C ASP A 52 14.30 8.49 11.23
N HIS A 53 14.34 8.51 12.55
CA HIS A 53 14.47 7.31 13.37
C HIS A 53 13.19 6.49 13.51
N ARG A 54 12.04 7.10 13.23
CA ARG A 54 10.73 6.49 13.45
C ARG A 54 10.54 5.20 12.66
N LEU A 55 9.77 4.29 13.22
CA LEU A 55 9.33 3.10 12.52
C LEU A 55 8.10 3.42 11.65
N LEU A 56 8.17 3.10 10.37
CA LEU A 56 7.06 3.25 9.44
C LEU A 56 6.02 2.14 9.69
N VAL A 57 4.78 2.48 9.98
CA VAL A 57 3.71 1.50 10.17
C VAL A 57 2.62 1.72 9.13
N VAL A 58 2.48 0.81 8.18
CA VAL A 58 1.39 0.81 7.18
C VAL A 58 0.27 -0.09 7.70
N CYS A 59 -0.81 0.52 8.22
CA CYS A 59 -1.85 -0.18 8.97
C CYS A 59 -3.26 0.18 8.48
N GLY A 60 -4.13 -0.80 8.36
CA GLY A 60 -5.53 -0.61 8.00
C GLY A 60 -6.17 -1.79 7.27
N PRO A 61 -7.40 -1.65 6.77
CA PRO A 61 -8.14 -2.72 6.12
C PRO A 61 -7.37 -3.38 4.97
N CYS A 62 -7.60 -4.67 4.78
CA CYS A 62 -7.06 -5.38 3.61
C CYS A 62 -7.53 -4.71 2.31
N SER A 63 -8.81 -4.31 2.26
CA SER A 63 -9.40 -3.49 1.19
C SER A 63 -10.53 -2.63 1.74
N ILE A 64 -10.80 -1.52 1.06
CA ILE A 64 -11.94 -0.64 1.38
C ILE A 64 -13.12 -1.06 0.51
N HIS A 65 -14.25 -1.41 1.13
CA HIS A 65 -15.54 -1.63 0.49
C HIS A 65 -16.64 -0.79 1.10
N ASP A 66 -16.49 -0.41 2.37
CA ASP A 66 -17.39 0.44 3.13
C ASP A 66 -16.68 1.76 3.48
N VAL A 67 -17.14 2.85 2.88
CA VAL A 67 -16.57 4.20 3.03
C VAL A 67 -16.74 4.71 4.47
N GLU A 68 -17.90 4.46 5.09
CA GLU A 68 -18.17 4.94 6.46
C GLU A 68 -17.34 4.19 7.49
N ALA A 69 -17.17 2.88 7.33
CA ALA A 69 -16.25 2.10 8.15
C ALA A 69 -14.80 2.55 7.98
N ALA A 70 -14.40 2.92 6.76
CA ALA A 70 -13.07 3.47 6.50
C ALA A 70 -12.84 4.82 7.20
N LYS A 71 -13.83 5.71 7.19
CA LYS A 71 -13.79 7.01 7.90
C LYS A 71 -13.76 6.83 9.42
N ASP A 72 -14.51 5.88 9.98
CA ASP A 72 -14.47 5.56 11.41
C ASP A 72 -13.08 5.01 11.81
N TYR A 73 -12.56 4.06 11.03
CA TYR A 73 -11.20 3.54 11.23
C TYR A 73 -10.15 4.66 11.19
N ALA A 74 -10.26 5.56 10.22
CA ALA A 74 -9.36 6.70 10.05
C ALA A 74 -9.33 7.63 11.26
N LYS A 75 -10.50 7.95 11.83
CA LYS A 75 -10.60 8.80 13.03
C LYS A 75 -9.87 8.17 14.23
N ARG A 76 -10.05 6.88 14.43
CA ARG A 76 -9.35 6.13 15.50
C ARG A 76 -7.85 6.10 15.24
N LEU A 77 -7.43 5.79 14.01
CA LEU A 77 -6.02 5.73 13.65
C LEU A 77 -5.33 7.09 13.77
N LYS A 78 -6.01 8.18 13.41
CA LYS A 78 -5.51 9.55 13.57
C LYS A 78 -5.21 9.88 15.03
N ALA A 79 -6.16 9.62 15.93
CA ALA A 79 -5.99 9.86 17.35
C ALA A 79 -4.81 9.06 17.94
N LEU A 80 -4.69 7.79 17.57
CA LEU A 80 -3.58 6.93 17.98
C LEU A 80 -2.24 7.40 17.40
N SER A 81 -2.21 7.77 16.11
CA SER A 81 -1.00 8.22 15.43
C SER A 81 -0.41 9.48 16.04
N GLU A 82 -1.23 10.39 16.54
CA GLU A 82 -0.77 11.60 17.24
C GLU A 82 -0.10 11.28 18.58
N GLN A 83 -0.62 10.29 19.30
CA GLN A 83 -0.05 9.86 20.59
C GLN A 83 1.31 9.15 20.45
N LEU A 84 1.51 8.44 19.34
CA LEU A 84 2.70 7.61 19.10
C LEU A 84 3.70 8.24 18.13
N SER A 85 3.50 9.51 17.74
CA SER A 85 4.18 10.19 16.64
C SER A 85 5.68 10.43 16.83
N ASP A 86 6.18 10.37 18.05
CA ASP A 86 7.61 10.50 18.37
C ASP A 86 8.43 9.26 17.96
N GLN A 87 7.83 8.07 17.93
CA GLN A 87 8.50 6.81 17.58
C GLN A 87 7.92 6.13 16.35
N LEU A 88 6.63 6.28 16.09
CA LEU A 88 5.94 5.62 14.97
C LEU A 88 5.45 6.65 13.95
N TYR A 89 5.65 6.35 12.67
CA TYR A 89 5.02 7.08 11.58
C TYR A 89 3.96 6.20 10.95
N ILE A 90 2.69 6.45 11.30
CA ILE A 90 1.57 5.59 10.95
C ILE A 90 0.92 6.09 9.67
N VAL A 91 0.78 5.21 8.69
CA VAL A 91 0.18 5.45 7.37
C VAL A 91 -1.01 4.52 7.20
N MET A 92 -2.19 5.08 6.88
CA MET A 92 -3.41 4.28 6.70
C MET A 92 -3.41 3.54 5.37
N ARG A 93 -3.67 2.23 5.40
CA ARG A 93 -3.96 1.43 4.20
C ARG A 93 -5.33 1.81 3.63
N VAL A 94 -5.35 2.27 2.37
CA VAL A 94 -6.56 2.57 1.61
C VAL A 94 -6.44 1.88 0.25
N TYR A 95 -6.67 0.57 0.25
CA TYR A 95 -6.53 -0.28 -0.92
C TYR A 95 -7.87 -0.44 -1.61
N PHE A 96 -8.00 0.14 -2.79
CA PHE A 96 -9.22 0.13 -3.60
C PHE A 96 -9.23 -0.94 -4.69
N GLU A 97 -8.06 -1.48 -5.01
CA GLU A 97 -7.86 -2.45 -6.08
C GLU A 97 -7.26 -3.73 -5.50
N LYS A 98 -7.81 -4.86 -5.90
CA LYS A 98 -7.37 -6.17 -5.39
C LYS A 98 -7.00 -7.10 -6.55
N PRO A 99 -5.73 -7.56 -6.61
CA PRO A 99 -5.34 -8.56 -7.59
C PRO A 99 -6.01 -9.89 -7.24
N ARG A 100 -6.74 -10.47 -8.20
CA ARG A 100 -7.41 -11.76 -8.02
C ARG A 100 -6.67 -12.85 -8.81
N THR A 101 -6.51 -14.01 -8.20
CA THR A 101 -5.86 -15.15 -8.86
C THR A 101 -6.79 -15.76 -9.92
N THR A 102 -8.11 -15.74 -9.67
CA THR A 102 -9.13 -16.22 -10.59
C THR A 102 -10.15 -15.09 -10.81
N VAL A 103 -11.39 -15.29 -10.39
CA VAL A 103 -12.49 -14.31 -10.39
C VAL A 103 -12.79 -13.85 -8.98
N GLY A 104 -13.53 -12.77 -8.83
CA GLY A 104 -13.96 -12.21 -7.55
C GLY A 104 -13.97 -10.68 -7.59
N TRP A 105 -14.48 -10.05 -6.54
CA TRP A 105 -14.52 -8.61 -6.41
C TRP A 105 -13.12 -7.99 -6.55
N LYS A 106 -12.99 -7.04 -7.47
CA LYS A 106 -11.70 -6.43 -7.84
C LYS A 106 -11.36 -5.17 -7.05
N GLY A 107 -12.24 -4.70 -6.19
CA GLY A 107 -12.05 -3.50 -5.39
C GLY A 107 -13.10 -2.42 -5.63
N LEU A 108 -13.10 -1.40 -4.76
CA LEU A 108 -14.09 -0.32 -4.75
C LEU A 108 -14.13 0.46 -6.07
N ILE A 109 -12.98 0.69 -6.72
CA ILE A 109 -12.94 1.40 -8.00
C ILE A 109 -13.63 0.58 -9.09
N ASN A 110 -13.40 -0.73 -9.12
CA ASN A 110 -13.89 -1.57 -10.20
C ASN A 110 -15.36 -1.94 -10.06
N ASP A 111 -15.84 -2.13 -8.83
CA ASP A 111 -17.21 -2.57 -8.54
C ASP A 111 -17.66 -1.99 -7.18
N PRO A 112 -18.05 -0.69 -7.17
CA PRO A 112 -18.37 0.03 -5.93
C PRO A 112 -19.66 -0.46 -5.27
N HIS A 113 -20.57 -1.05 -6.04
CA HIS A 113 -21.86 -1.53 -5.56
C HIS A 113 -21.85 -2.99 -5.11
N LEU A 114 -20.74 -3.72 -5.32
CA LEU A 114 -20.63 -5.16 -5.02
C LEU A 114 -21.68 -6.03 -5.72
N ASP A 115 -22.18 -5.58 -6.87
CA ASP A 115 -23.25 -6.22 -7.64
C ASP A 115 -22.83 -6.72 -9.03
N GLY A 116 -21.52 -6.55 -9.36
CA GLY A 116 -20.95 -6.91 -10.66
C GLY A 116 -21.35 -5.96 -11.79
N SER A 117 -21.89 -4.77 -11.48
CA SER A 117 -22.19 -3.73 -12.47
C SER A 117 -20.97 -3.10 -13.09
N PHE A 118 -19.83 -3.12 -12.37
CA PHE A 118 -18.56 -2.52 -12.78
C PHE A 118 -18.69 -1.03 -13.13
N ASP A 119 -19.43 -0.26 -12.32
CA ASP A 119 -19.57 1.18 -12.44
C ASP A 119 -18.26 1.89 -12.02
N ILE A 120 -17.23 1.78 -12.90
CA ILE A 120 -15.87 2.27 -12.62
C ILE A 120 -15.85 3.79 -12.47
N GLU A 121 -16.68 4.53 -13.22
CA GLU A 121 -16.70 6.00 -13.10
C GLU A 121 -17.19 6.43 -11.72
N HIS A 122 -18.25 5.81 -11.21
CA HIS A 122 -18.71 6.00 -9.85
C HIS A 122 -17.66 5.56 -8.82
N GLY A 123 -17.03 4.41 -9.04
CA GLY A 123 -15.95 3.90 -8.17
C GLY A 123 -14.76 4.86 -8.06
N LEU A 124 -14.33 5.47 -9.17
CA LEU A 124 -13.29 6.50 -9.18
C LEU A 124 -13.71 7.75 -8.39
N HIS A 125 -14.99 8.15 -8.54
CA HIS A 125 -15.53 9.31 -7.83
C HIS A 125 -15.55 9.06 -6.31
N VAL A 126 -16.17 7.97 -5.88
CA VAL A 126 -16.26 7.58 -4.45
C VAL A 126 -14.89 7.38 -3.84
N GLY A 127 -13.99 6.69 -4.56
CA GLY A 127 -12.62 6.48 -4.11
C GLY A 127 -11.86 7.79 -3.92
N ARG A 128 -11.93 8.72 -4.90
CA ARG A 128 -11.27 10.02 -4.77
C ARG A 128 -11.86 10.89 -3.69
N GLU A 129 -13.20 10.91 -3.54
CA GLU A 129 -13.88 11.67 -2.50
C GLU A 129 -13.40 11.24 -1.10
N LEU A 130 -13.37 9.93 -0.83
CA LEU A 130 -12.82 9.39 0.41
C LEU A 130 -11.36 9.80 0.61
N LEU A 131 -10.51 9.68 -0.41
CA LEU A 131 -9.09 10.05 -0.31
C LEU A 131 -8.90 11.55 0.01
N VAL A 132 -9.71 12.43 -0.59
CA VAL A 132 -9.67 13.86 -0.30
C VAL A 132 -10.09 14.12 1.15
N GLU A 133 -11.19 13.53 1.63
CA GLU A 133 -11.63 13.66 3.02
C GLU A 133 -10.54 13.19 4.01
N LEU A 134 -9.93 12.04 3.76
CA LEU A 134 -8.85 11.51 4.62
C LEU A 134 -7.60 12.39 4.59
N ALA A 135 -7.25 12.96 3.44
CA ALA A 135 -6.14 13.90 3.31
C ALA A 135 -6.39 15.22 4.08
N GLU A 136 -7.63 15.72 4.06
CA GLU A 136 -8.03 16.90 4.86
C GLU A 136 -7.97 16.63 6.38
N MET A 137 -8.11 15.37 6.80
CA MET A 137 -7.87 14.95 8.19
C MET A 137 -6.39 14.85 8.54
N GLU A 138 -5.48 15.10 7.59
CA GLU A 138 -4.03 14.95 7.75
C GLU A 138 -3.64 13.53 8.20
N ILE A 139 -4.16 12.52 7.49
CA ILE A 139 -3.77 11.13 7.64
C ILE A 139 -2.93 10.75 6.41
N PRO A 140 -1.68 10.26 6.59
CA PRO A 140 -0.90 9.73 5.47
C PRO A 140 -1.57 8.46 4.92
N LEU A 141 -1.67 8.36 3.59
CA LEU A 141 -2.40 7.28 2.93
C LEU A 141 -1.47 6.38 2.12
N ALA A 142 -1.73 5.08 2.19
CA ALA A 142 -1.03 4.03 1.46
C ALA A 142 -1.97 3.26 0.54
N THR A 143 -1.50 2.86 -0.65
CA THR A 143 -2.24 2.00 -1.58
C THR A 143 -1.36 0.93 -2.20
N GLU A 144 -1.96 -0.03 -2.91
CA GLU A 144 -1.27 -0.85 -3.90
C GLU A 144 -1.46 -0.22 -5.28
N ALA A 145 -0.35 0.07 -5.98
CA ALA A 145 -0.40 0.53 -7.36
C ALA A 145 -0.55 -0.71 -8.27
N LEU A 146 -1.79 -1.03 -8.64
CA LEU A 146 -2.14 -2.23 -9.39
C LEU A 146 -2.49 -1.93 -10.85
N ASP A 147 -3.53 -1.15 -11.09
CA ASP A 147 -3.90 -0.71 -12.43
C ASP A 147 -2.94 0.39 -12.89
N PRO A 148 -2.36 0.31 -14.12
CA PRO A 148 -1.41 1.31 -14.59
C PRO A 148 -2.04 2.67 -14.94
N ILE A 149 -3.36 2.76 -15.02
CA ILE A 149 -4.10 3.99 -15.36
C ILE A 149 -4.58 4.72 -14.11
N SER A 150 -5.06 4.00 -13.09
CA SER A 150 -5.62 4.57 -11.86
C SER A 150 -4.72 5.59 -11.14
N PRO A 151 -3.37 5.49 -11.18
CA PRO A 151 -2.51 6.50 -10.59
C PRO A 151 -2.70 7.91 -11.14
N GLN A 152 -3.07 8.06 -12.42
CA GLN A 152 -3.33 9.41 -12.97
C GLN A 152 -4.53 10.10 -12.31
N TYR A 153 -5.49 9.32 -11.82
CA TYR A 153 -6.67 9.84 -11.11
C TYR A 153 -6.41 10.12 -9.63
N LEU A 154 -5.60 9.29 -8.96
CA LEU A 154 -5.57 9.18 -7.50
C LEU A 154 -4.20 9.41 -6.86
N ALA A 155 -3.09 9.30 -7.59
CA ALA A 155 -1.75 9.30 -7.00
C ALA A 155 -1.38 10.58 -6.25
N ASP A 156 -2.04 11.70 -6.55
CA ASP A 156 -1.83 12.97 -5.87
C ASP A 156 -2.26 12.97 -4.39
N THR A 157 -3.04 11.97 -3.96
CA THR A 157 -3.53 11.83 -2.58
C THR A 157 -2.70 10.89 -1.71
N PHE A 158 -1.88 10.02 -2.30
CA PHE A 158 -1.14 9.01 -1.56
C PHE A 158 0.25 9.48 -1.11
N SER A 159 0.62 9.06 0.10
CA SER A 159 1.93 9.30 0.70
C SER A 159 2.90 8.14 0.47
N TRP A 160 2.41 6.93 0.24
CA TRP A 160 3.17 5.71 0.01
C TRP A 160 2.38 4.73 -0.86
N ALA A 161 3.10 3.89 -1.61
CA ALA A 161 2.48 2.83 -2.40
C ALA A 161 3.27 1.52 -2.31
N ALA A 162 2.59 0.39 -2.53
CA ALA A 162 3.22 -0.91 -2.72
C ALA A 162 3.06 -1.39 -4.16
N ILE A 163 4.05 -2.15 -4.65
CA ILE A 163 3.87 -3.08 -5.77
C ILE A 163 3.69 -4.47 -5.16
N GLY A 164 2.57 -5.10 -5.47
CA GLY A 164 2.17 -6.38 -4.91
C GLY A 164 3.02 -7.56 -5.40
N ALA A 165 2.99 -8.68 -4.67
CA ALA A 165 3.80 -9.86 -5.00
C ALA A 165 3.48 -10.48 -6.37
N ARG A 166 2.25 -10.28 -6.88
CA ARG A 166 1.83 -10.78 -8.19
C ARG A 166 2.27 -9.89 -9.35
N THR A 167 2.65 -8.64 -9.07
CA THR A 167 2.98 -7.62 -10.07
C THR A 167 4.42 -7.16 -10.02
N THR A 168 5.18 -7.50 -8.98
CA THR A 168 6.59 -7.10 -8.81
C THR A 168 7.49 -7.60 -9.95
N GLU A 169 7.17 -8.72 -10.62
CA GLU A 169 7.90 -9.20 -11.79
C GLU A 169 7.55 -8.45 -13.08
N SER A 170 6.40 -7.79 -13.12
CA SER A 170 5.88 -7.13 -14.32
C SER A 170 6.71 -5.90 -14.68
N GLN A 171 7.22 -5.84 -15.92
CA GLN A 171 7.92 -4.68 -16.44
C GLN A 171 7.03 -3.43 -16.41
N THR A 172 5.76 -3.54 -16.79
CA THR A 172 4.80 -2.43 -16.79
C THR A 172 4.69 -1.79 -15.38
N HIS A 173 4.65 -2.62 -14.34
CA HIS A 173 4.56 -2.11 -12.95
C HIS A 173 5.87 -1.49 -12.47
N ARG A 174 7.02 -2.00 -12.90
CA ARG A 174 8.34 -1.40 -12.60
C ARG A 174 8.51 -0.05 -13.30
N GLU A 175 8.08 0.05 -14.55
CA GLU A 175 8.06 1.30 -15.32
C GLU A 175 7.12 2.33 -14.69
N MET A 176 5.89 1.92 -14.34
CA MET A 176 4.94 2.76 -13.61
C MET A 176 5.54 3.26 -12.30
N ALA A 177 6.12 2.37 -11.48
CA ALA A 177 6.74 2.70 -10.21
C ALA A 177 7.86 3.75 -10.34
N SER A 178 8.62 3.73 -11.45
CA SER A 178 9.68 4.71 -11.73
C SER A 178 9.15 6.14 -11.88
N GLY A 179 7.87 6.30 -12.19
CA GLY A 179 7.21 7.60 -12.40
C GLY A 179 6.31 8.05 -11.25
N LEU A 180 6.02 7.19 -10.28
CA LEU A 180 5.19 7.56 -9.14
C LEU A 180 5.90 8.55 -8.21
N SER A 181 5.13 9.48 -7.67
CA SER A 181 5.66 10.62 -6.90
C SER A 181 5.86 10.32 -5.40
N MET A 182 5.41 9.17 -4.93
CA MET A 182 5.55 8.74 -3.53
C MET A 182 6.61 7.64 -3.39
N PRO A 183 7.16 7.42 -2.19
CA PRO A 183 7.95 6.23 -1.86
C PRO A 183 7.21 4.92 -2.13
N ILE A 184 7.94 3.87 -2.55
CA ILE A 184 7.35 2.59 -2.98
C ILE A 184 8.02 1.41 -2.32
N GLY A 185 7.20 0.52 -1.75
CA GLY A 185 7.62 -0.79 -1.29
C GLY A 185 7.37 -1.88 -2.35
N PHE A 186 8.37 -2.73 -2.59
CA PHE A 186 8.27 -3.87 -3.51
C PHE A 186 8.17 -5.17 -2.72
N LYS A 187 7.02 -5.86 -2.82
CA LYS A 187 6.85 -7.16 -2.17
C LYS A 187 7.70 -8.22 -2.87
N ASN A 188 8.33 -9.10 -2.11
CA ASN A 188 8.95 -10.30 -2.67
C ASN A 188 7.91 -11.17 -3.41
N GLY A 189 8.37 -11.99 -4.33
CA GLY A 189 7.50 -12.87 -5.13
C GLY A 189 6.61 -13.79 -4.28
N THR A 190 5.53 -14.28 -4.84
CA THR A 190 4.60 -15.20 -4.15
C THR A 190 5.25 -16.52 -3.74
N ASP A 191 6.33 -16.90 -4.42
CA ASP A 191 7.18 -18.06 -4.11
C ASP A 191 8.20 -17.83 -2.98
N GLY A 192 8.38 -16.53 -2.59
CA GLY A 192 9.35 -16.09 -1.60
C GLY A 192 10.61 -15.44 -2.20
N SER A 193 10.72 -15.33 -3.53
CA SER A 193 11.91 -14.80 -4.21
C SER A 193 12.20 -13.36 -3.83
N LEU A 194 13.34 -13.12 -3.17
CA LEU A 194 13.85 -11.80 -2.83
C LEU A 194 14.40 -11.06 -4.05
N ALA A 195 15.04 -11.78 -4.98
CA ALA A 195 15.60 -11.21 -6.21
C ALA A 195 14.56 -10.46 -7.01
N THR A 196 13.30 -10.92 -7.02
CA THR A 196 12.18 -10.27 -7.69
C THR A 196 11.98 -8.83 -7.20
N ALA A 197 11.95 -8.62 -5.86
CA ALA A 197 11.76 -7.30 -5.27
C ALA A 197 13.00 -6.41 -5.45
N ILE A 198 14.19 -6.96 -5.28
CA ILE A 198 15.46 -6.23 -5.44
C ILE A 198 15.62 -5.74 -6.89
N ASN A 199 15.37 -6.61 -7.87
CA ASN A 199 15.40 -6.25 -9.29
C ASN A 199 14.35 -5.19 -9.64
N ALA A 200 13.15 -5.30 -9.07
CA ALA A 200 12.07 -4.33 -9.28
C ALA A 200 12.46 -2.95 -8.72
N MET A 201 13.06 -2.90 -7.53
CA MET A 201 13.54 -1.68 -6.91
C MET A 201 14.63 -1.02 -7.75
N GLN A 202 15.61 -1.78 -8.24
CA GLN A 202 16.66 -1.28 -9.15
C GLN A 202 16.07 -0.75 -10.46
N ALA A 203 15.17 -1.51 -11.09
CA ALA A 203 14.51 -1.08 -12.31
C ALA A 203 13.75 0.23 -12.10
N ALA A 204 12.93 0.32 -11.05
CA ALA A 204 12.14 1.51 -10.75
C ALA A 204 12.98 2.74 -10.38
N SER A 205 14.20 2.57 -9.88
CA SER A 205 15.12 3.68 -9.62
C SER A 205 15.71 4.32 -10.89
N SER A 206 15.55 3.67 -12.04
CA SER A 206 16.04 4.13 -13.33
C SER A 206 14.97 4.88 -14.13
N SER A 207 15.42 5.71 -15.09
CA SER A 207 14.52 6.37 -16.06
C SER A 207 13.97 5.38 -17.07
N HIS A 208 12.67 5.50 -17.37
CA HIS A 208 11.98 4.68 -18.35
C HIS A 208 11.19 5.52 -19.33
N ARG A 209 10.84 4.90 -20.50
CA ARG A 209 9.93 5.45 -21.50
C ARG A 209 8.91 4.39 -21.87
N PHE A 210 7.62 4.68 -21.69
CA PHE A 210 6.55 3.72 -21.96
C PHE A 210 5.24 4.40 -22.35
N MET A 211 4.32 3.64 -22.91
CA MET A 211 2.99 4.12 -23.21
C MET A 211 2.13 4.15 -21.94
N GLY A 212 1.48 5.27 -21.70
CA GLY A 212 0.54 5.45 -20.61
C GLY A 212 -0.53 6.47 -21.00
N ILE A 213 -1.25 7.01 -20.03
CA ILE A 213 -2.16 8.13 -20.24
C ILE A 213 -1.63 9.39 -19.56
N ASN A 214 -1.92 10.55 -20.17
CA ASN A 214 -1.70 11.85 -19.56
C ASN A 214 -2.89 12.26 -18.68
N ARG A 215 -2.83 13.45 -18.10
CA ARG A 215 -3.89 13.98 -17.23
C ARG A 215 -5.22 14.27 -17.98
N GLU A 216 -5.16 14.44 -19.28
CA GLU A 216 -6.30 14.65 -20.18
C GLU A 216 -6.88 13.33 -20.70
N GLY A 217 -6.40 12.16 -20.18
CA GLY A 217 -6.88 10.83 -20.57
C GLY A 217 -6.38 10.35 -21.95
N GLN A 218 -5.46 11.07 -22.58
CA GLN A 218 -4.92 10.72 -23.89
C GLN A 218 -3.76 9.73 -23.74
N VAL A 219 -3.66 8.80 -24.68
CA VAL A 219 -2.47 7.92 -24.79
C VAL A 219 -1.23 8.78 -25.07
N ALA A 220 -0.20 8.62 -24.25
CA ALA A 220 1.01 9.43 -24.31
C ALA A 220 2.27 8.57 -24.11
N LEU A 221 3.38 9.03 -24.67
CA LEU A 221 4.71 8.53 -24.32
C LEU A 221 5.14 9.22 -23.02
N LEU A 222 5.19 8.47 -21.94
CA LEU A 222 5.66 8.94 -20.64
C LEU A 222 7.17 8.71 -20.53
N THR A 223 7.90 9.71 -20.06
CA THR A 223 9.33 9.61 -19.72
C THR A 223 9.48 9.89 -18.23
N THR A 224 10.01 8.94 -17.46
CA THR A 224 10.20 9.05 -16.02
C THR A 224 11.64 9.44 -15.68
N GLN A 225 11.87 9.88 -14.45
CA GLN A 225 13.20 10.17 -13.92
C GLN A 225 13.78 9.02 -13.10
N GLY A 226 12.97 8.04 -12.75
CA GLY A 226 13.27 7.04 -11.74
C GLY A 226 12.81 7.46 -10.35
N ASN A 227 12.46 6.48 -9.51
CA ASN A 227 12.04 6.70 -8.13
C ASN A 227 13.13 6.17 -7.17
N PRO A 228 13.90 7.05 -6.52
CA PRO A 228 14.98 6.64 -5.62
C PRO A 228 14.48 6.16 -4.25
N ASN A 229 13.20 6.31 -3.94
CA ASN A 229 12.62 6.02 -2.63
C ASN A 229 11.97 4.62 -2.59
N GLY A 230 12.70 3.62 -3.13
CA GLY A 230 12.29 2.22 -3.10
C GLY A 230 12.76 1.48 -1.86
N HIS A 231 11.99 0.51 -1.39
CA HIS A 231 12.40 -0.44 -0.35
C HIS A 231 11.76 -1.81 -0.58
N VAL A 232 12.28 -2.85 0.10
CA VAL A 232 11.75 -4.22 0.01
C VAL A 232 10.70 -4.46 1.09
N ILE A 233 9.64 -5.21 0.74
CA ILE A 233 8.63 -5.71 1.68
C ILE A 233 8.73 -7.23 1.74
N LEU A 234 9.07 -7.74 2.92
CA LEU A 234 9.08 -9.16 3.23
C LEU A 234 7.68 -9.62 3.59
N ARG A 235 7.01 -10.39 2.71
CA ARG A 235 5.63 -10.87 2.89
C ARG A 235 5.51 -12.38 3.04
N GLY A 236 6.67 -13.09 3.11
CA GLY A 236 6.73 -14.54 3.06
C GLY A 236 6.48 -15.11 1.67
N GLY A 237 6.46 -16.41 1.58
CA GLY A 237 6.22 -17.18 0.37
C GLY A 237 5.78 -18.60 0.73
N LYS A 238 6.51 -19.62 0.28
CA LYS A 238 6.35 -21.00 0.75
C LYS A 238 6.67 -21.14 2.24
N GLN A 239 7.59 -20.31 2.73
CA GLN A 239 7.97 -20.16 4.14
C GLN A 239 7.76 -18.71 4.57
N THR A 240 7.71 -18.48 5.87
CA THR A 240 7.80 -17.15 6.47
C THR A 240 9.19 -16.55 6.20
N ASN A 241 9.33 -15.21 6.21
CA ASN A 241 10.61 -14.54 5.99
C ASN A 241 10.78 -13.28 6.85
N TYR A 242 10.21 -13.28 8.04
CA TYR A 242 10.30 -12.16 8.99
C TYR A 242 11.36 -12.37 10.08
N ASP A 243 11.81 -13.61 10.26
CA ASP A 243 12.79 -13.97 11.28
C ASP A 243 14.19 -13.40 10.97
N SER A 244 15.05 -13.34 11.98
CA SER A 244 16.36 -12.69 11.88
C SER A 244 17.29 -13.31 10.82
N VAL A 245 17.15 -14.62 10.55
CA VAL A 245 17.94 -15.29 9.50
C VAL A 245 17.47 -14.80 8.13
N SER A 246 16.17 -14.84 7.87
CA SER A 246 15.59 -14.38 6.61
C SER A 246 15.85 -12.89 6.35
N VAL A 247 15.79 -12.05 7.39
CA VAL A 247 16.13 -10.62 7.31
C VAL A 247 17.60 -10.47 6.92
N THR A 248 18.52 -11.19 7.58
CA THR A 248 19.96 -11.15 7.26
C THR A 248 20.24 -11.62 5.83
N GLU A 249 19.56 -12.64 5.34
CA GLU A 249 19.69 -13.10 3.95
C GLU A 249 19.26 -11.99 2.98
N CYS A 250 18.17 -11.29 3.26
CA CYS A 250 17.72 -10.17 2.42
C CYS A 250 18.73 -9.02 2.44
N GLU A 251 19.28 -8.66 3.60
CA GLU A 251 20.33 -7.65 3.73
C GLU A 251 21.56 -7.99 2.86
N GLN A 252 21.98 -9.26 2.90
CA GLN A 252 23.11 -9.75 2.10
C GLN A 252 22.85 -9.69 0.59
N GLU A 253 21.65 -10.09 0.14
CA GLU A 253 21.27 -10.02 -1.27
C GLU A 253 21.19 -8.56 -1.76
N MET A 254 20.64 -7.65 -0.95
CA MET A 254 20.67 -6.22 -1.27
C MET A 254 22.09 -5.66 -1.35
N ALA A 255 22.96 -6.00 -0.40
CA ALA A 255 24.35 -5.59 -0.39
C ALA A 255 25.12 -6.09 -1.63
N LYS A 256 24.92 -7.35 -2.05
CA LYS A 256 25.49 -7.89 -3.31
C LYS A 256 25.05 -7.11 -4.54
N SER A 257 23.83 -6.52 -4.48
CA SER A 257 23.29 -5.68 -5.53
C SER A 257 23.71 -4.20 -5.42
N GLY A 258 24.57 -3.86 -4.46
CA GLY A 258 25.03 -2.49 -4.22
C GLY A 258 23.97 -1.58 -3.59
N LEU A 259 22.98 -2.14 -2.93
CA LEU A 259 21.87 -1.43 -2.31
C LEU A 259 21.99 -1.43 -0.79
N GLU A 260 21.65 -0.31 -0.17
CA GLU A 260 21.47 -0.24 1.27
C GLU A 260 20.16 -0.90 1.66
N ALA A 261 20.20 -1.78 2.67
CA ALA A 261 19.01 -2.50 3.11
C ALA A 261 18.04 -1.57 3.84
N SER A 262 16.82 -1.49 3.31
CA SER A 262 15.66 -0.85 3.91
C SER A 262 14.48 -1.80 3.72
N LEU A 263 14.03 -2.42 4.81
CA LEU A 263 13.09 -3.54 4.81
C LEU A 263 11.83 -3.19 5.58
N MET A 264 10.68 -3.50 5.01
CA MET A 264 9.41 -3.53 5.74
C MET A 264 8.99 -4.99 5.90
N VAL A 265 8.48 -5.36 7.06
CA VAL A 265 7.90 -6.69 7.29
C VAL A 265 6.38 -6.60 7.21
N ASP A 266 5.80 -7.33 6.27
CA ASP A 266 4.36 -7.55 6.18
C ASP A 266 3.98 -8.66 7.18
N CYS A 267 3.29 -8.29 8.25
CA CYS A 267 2.89 -9.18 9.33
C CYS A 267 1.73 -10.12 8.94
N SER A 268 1.04 -9.81 7.84
CA SER A 268 -0.06 -10.61 7.30
C SER A 268 0.44 -11.66 6.29
N HIS A 269 -0.40 -12.06 5.35
CA HIS A 269 -0.12 -12.93 4.20
C HIS A 269 0.59 -14.25 4.60
N ALA A 270 1.72 -14.57 3.97
CA ALA A 270 2.40 -15.82 4.26
C ALA A 270 3.20 -15.78 5.58
N ASN A 271 3.59 -14.61 6.05
CA ASN A 271 4.26 -14.45 7.34
C ASN A 271 3.35 -14.82 8.52
N SER A 272 2.06 -14.54 8.45
CA SER A 272 1.06 -15.04 9.42
C SER A 272 0.51 -16.43 9.06
N ARG A 273 0.98 -17.05 7.96
CA ARG A 273 0.39 -18.28 7.38
C ARG A 273 -1.11 -18.12 7.11
N LYS A 274 -1.55 -16.91 6.72
CA LYS A 274 -2.94 -16.51 6.49
C LYS A 274 -3.87 -16.60 7.73
N ASP A 275 -3.30 -16.73 8.92
CA ASP A 275 -4.04 -16.61 10.17
C ASP A 275 -3.79 -15.21 10.75
N TYR A 276 -4.78 -14.30 10.60
CA TYR A 276 -4.66 -12.92 11.04
C TYR A 276 -4.26 -12.76 12.51
N ARG A 277 -4.64 -13.73 13.37
CA ARG A 277 -4.33 -13.72 14.81
C ARG A 277 -2.82 -13.85 15.09
N ARG A 278 -2.03 -14.22 14.08
CA ARG A 278 -0.57 -14.31 14.18
C ARG A 278 0.14 -13.02 13.83
N GLN A 279 -0.54 -12.03 13.29
CA GLN A 279 0.10 -10.75 12.96
C GLN A 279 0.80 -10.11 14.18
N PRO A 280 0.22 -10.07 15.39
CA PRO A 280 0.92 -9.58 16.57
C PRO A 280 2.20 -10.34 16.91
N LEU A 281 2.23 -11.66 16.71
CA LEU A 281 3.43 -12.48 16.97
C LEU A 281 4.56 -12.17 15.98
N VAL A 282 4.21 -11.91 14.71
CA VAL A 282 5.19 -11.50 13.70
C VAL A 282 5.75 -10.11 14.04
N ALA A 283 4.88 -9.18 14.43
CA ALA A 283 5.30 -7.84 14.83
C ALA A 283 6.20 -7.86 16.08
N GLU A 284 5.91 -8.71 17.05
CA GLU A 284 6.71 -8.90 18.26
C GLU A 284 8.14 -9.37 17.94
N ASP A 285 8.28 -10.34 17.03
CA ASP A 285 9.59 -10.80 16.57
C ASP A 285 10.39 -9.65 15.92
N VAL A 286 9.73 -8.84 15.10
CA VAL A 286 10.37 -7.67 14.47
C VAL A 286 10.78 -6.62 15.50
N ILE A 287 9.93 -6.33 16.49
CA ILE A 287 10.25 -5.42 17.61
C ILE A 287 11.49 -5.92 18.33
N HIS A 288 11.55 -7.23 18.63
CA HIS A 288 12.72 -7.84 19.26
C HIS A 288 13.99 -7.66 18.43
N GLN A 289 13.96 -7.93 17.11
CA GLN A 289 15.11 -7.73 16.23
C GLN A 289 15.61 -6.28 16.23
N ILE A 290 14.71 -5.30 16.25
CA ILE A 290 15.07 -3.87 16.33
C ILE A 290 15.75 -3.56 17.68
N ARG A 291 15.25 -4.12 18.78
CA ARG A 291 15.85 -3.98 20.13
C ARG A 291 17.25 -4.60 20.18
N GLU A 292 17.47 -5.71 19.51
CA GLU A 292 18.79 -6.37 19.37
C GLU A 292 19.73 -5.63 18.40
N GLY A 293 19.32 -4.50 17.85
CA GLY A 293 20.16 -3.58 17.09
C GLY A 293 20.02 -3.66 15.56
N ASN A 294 19.00 -4.36 15.03
CA ASN A 294 18.75 -4.33 13.60
C ASN A 294 18.38 -2.91 13.14
N LYS A 295 19.09 -2.40 12.11
CA LYS A 295 18.90 -1.07 11.54
C LYS A 295 18.26 -1.10 10.15
N SER A 296 18.11 -2.27 9.54
CA SER A 296 17.57 -2.41 8.19
C SER A 296 16.03 -2.44 8.16
N ILE A 297 15.40 -2.92 9.23
CA ILE A 297 13.94 -2.99 9.31
C ILE A 297 13.41 -1.58 9.59
N ILE A 298 12.83 -0.96 8.57
CA ILE A 298 12.29 0.41 8.62
C ILE A 298 10.80 0.46 8.92
N GLY A 299 10.09 -0.65 8.84
CA GLY A 299 8.64 -0.62 9.03
C GLY A 299 7.94 -1.95 9.14
N LEU A 300 6.67 -1.86 9.53
CA LEU A 300 5.70 -2.95 9.62
C LEU A 300 4.50 -2.67 8.72
N MET A 301 3.91 -3.74 8.16
CA MET A 301 2.61 -3.68 7.49
C MET A 301 1.62 -4.60 8.22
N ILE A 302 0.45 -4.08 8.54
CA ILE A 302 -0.57 -4.76 9.37
C ILE A 302 -1.93 -4.65 8.69
N GLU A 303 -2.61 -5.78 8.52
CA GLU A 303 -4.02 -5.81 8.08
C GLU A 303 -4.95 -5.79 9.29
N SER A 304 -5.63 -4.66 9.45
CA SER A 304 -6.44 -4.30 10.59
C SER A 304 -7.76 -3.68 10.14
N HIS A 305 -8.84 -3.96 10.86
CA HIS A 305 -10.13 -3.30 10.65
C HIS A 305 -10.80 -2.98 12.00
N ILE A 306 -12.00 -2.41 12.00
CA ILE A 306 -12.77 -2.14 13.23
C ILE A 306 -13.04 -3.46 13.94
N ASN A 307 -13.55 -4.46 13.24
CA ASN A 307 -13.84 -5.80 13.74
C ASN A 307 -12.94 -6.84 13.06
N GLU A 308 -12.68 -7.94 13.76
CA GLU A 308 -11.74 -8.97 13.29
C GLU A 308 -12.35 -9.91 12.26
N GLY A 309 -11.45 -10.62 11.57
CA GLY A 309 -11.79 -11.67 10.62
C GLY A 309 -12.13 -11.16 9.23
N ASN A 310 -12.91 -11.94 8.52
CA ASN A 310 -13.46 -11.60 7.22
C ASN A 310 -14.86 -12.21 7.01
N GLN A 311 -15.54 -11.73 5.99
CA GLN A 311 -16.84 -12.20 5.53
C GLN A 311 -16.87 -12.34 4.01
N SER A 312 -17.87 -13.00 3.45
CA SER A 312 -18.00 -13.15 2.00
C SER A 312 -18.35 -11.82 1.32
N SER A 313 -17.74 -11.56 0.18
CA SER A 313 -18.13 -10.46 -0.71
C SER A 313 -19.47 -10.71 -1.44
N ASP A 314 -20.00 -11.94 -1.37
CA ASP A 314 -21.26 -12.32 -2.04
C ASP A 314 -22.51 -12.10 -1.16
N LEU A 315 -22.33 -11.62 0.07
CA LEU A 315 -23.43 -11.24 0.95
C LEU A 315 -24.14 -9.99 0.41
N ALA A 316 -25.44 -9.90 0.63
CA ALA A 316 -26.15 -8.65 0.41
C ALA A 316 -25.62 -7.55 1.33
N LEU A 317 -25.63 -6.29 0.88
CA LEU A 317 -25.05 -5.17 1.64
C LEU A 317 -25.64 -5.01 3.05
N ASP A 318 -26.94 -5.30 3.21
CA ASP A 318 -27.65 -5.24 4.50
C ASP A 318 -27.38 -6.43 5.43
N GLU A 319 -26.78 -7.50 4.89
CA GLU A 319 -26.33 -8.67 5.66
C GLU A 319 -24.86 -8.57 6.07
N MET A 320 -24.10 -7.63 5.49
CA MET A 320 -22.68 -7.44 5.80
C MET A 320 -22.51 -6.86 7.19
N LYS A 321 -21.54 -7.43 7.93
CA LYS A 321 -21.13 -6.91 9.24
C LYS A 321 -20.29 -5.68 9.06
N TYR A 322 -20.65 -4.60 9.76
CA TYR A 322 -19.91 -3.35 9.76
C TYR A 322 -18.46 -3.54 10.24
N GLY A 323 -17.51 -2.94 9.52
CA GLY A 323 -16.10 -2.95 9.89
C GLY A 323 -15.42 -4.33 9.85
N VAL A 324 -15.95 -5.29 9.09
CA VAL A 324 -15.37 -6.62 8.84
C VAL A 324 -14.90 -6.70 7.37
N SER A 325 -13.67 -7.14 7.14
CA SER A 325 -13.10 -7.28 5.79
C SER A 325 -13.91 -8.22 4.89
N ILE A 326 -14.00 -7.91 3.60
CA ILE A 326 -14.54 -8.81 2.56
C ILE A 326 -13.44 -9.46 1.71
N THR A 327 -12.18 -9.26 2.07
CA THR A 327 -11.01 -9.89 1.44
C THR A 327 -10.23 -10.67 2.49
N ASP A 328 -8.92 -10.46 2.67
CA ASP A 328 -8.17 -11.18 3.68
C ASP A 328 -8.60 -10.75 5.11
N ALA A 329 -8.56 -11.70 6.05
CA ALA A 329 -8.98 -11.45 7.41
C ALA A 329 -8.02 -10.50 8.14
N CYS A 330 -8.59 -9.58 8.91
CA CYS A 330 -7.89 -8.53 9.65
C CYS A 330 -7.93 -8.77 11.16
N ILE A 331 -6.98 -8.22 11.91
CA ILE A 331 -7.13 -8.04 13.37
C ILE A 331 -8.12 -6.90 13.65
N ASN A 332 -8.75 -6.90 14.84
CA ASN A 332 -9.65 -5.82 15.24
C ASN A 332 -8.91 -4.57 15.72
N TRP A 333 -9.68 -3.51 15.99
CA TRP A 333 -9.12 -2.23 16.45
C TRP A 333 -8.40 -2.38 17.79
N GLU A 334 -8.97 -3.05 18.76
CA GLU A 334 -8.40 -3.21 20.10
C GLU A 334 -7.04 -3.91 20.06
N SER A 335 -6.92 -4.96 19.25
CA SER A 335 -5.64 -5.65 19.04
C SER A 335 -4.63 -4.76 18.33
N THR A 336 -5.08 -3.92 17.41
CA THR A 336 -4.23 -2.97 16.67
C THR A 336 -3.68 -1.89 17.62
N GLU A 337 -4.55 -1.26 18.38
CA GLU A 337 -4.17 -0.23 19.36
C GLU A 337 -3.18 -0.79 20.39
N ALA A 338 -3.49 -1.95 20.96
CA ALA A 338 -2.60 -2.61 21.93
C ALA A 338 -1.22 -2.93 21.32
N LEU A 339 -1.20 -3.45 20.09
CA LEU A 339 0.04 -3.76 19.36
C LEU A 339 0.89 -2.51 19.12
N LEU A 340 0.29 -1.43 18.64
CA LEU A 340 1.02 -0.20 18.31
C LEU A 340 1.50 0.54 19.58
N CYS A 341 0.71 0.57 20.65
CA CYS A 341 1.15 1.09 21.94
C CYS A 341 2.33 0.28 22.49
N HIS A 342 2.23 -1.06 22.45
CA HIS A 342 3.32 -1.93 22.88
C HIS A 342 4.59 -1.72 22.03
N ALA A 343 4.47 -1.64 20.72
CA ALA A 343 5.60 -1.34 19.83
C ALA A 343 6.27 -0.01 20.17
N HIS A 344 5.47 1.02 20.44
CA HIS A 344 5.97 2.33 20.85
C HIS A 344 6.76 2.23 22.15
N GLU A 345 6.18 1.64 23.21
CA GLU A 345 6.81 1.52 24.54
C GLU A 345 8.15 0.76 24.47
N GLU A 346 8.17 -0.36 23.75
CA GLU A 346 9.36 -1.22 23.61
C GLU A 346 10.47 -0.60 22.76
N LEU A 347 10.13 0.29 21.83
CA LEU A 347 11.09 0.83 20.86
C LEU A 347 11.64 2.22 21.23
N VAL A 348 11.01 2.95 22.15
CA VAL A 348 11.46 4.29 22.61
C VAL A 348 12.97 4.33 22.90
N PRO A 349 13.57 3.39 23.65
CA PRO A 349 15.01 3.46 23.97
C PRO A 349 15.94 3.13 22.80
N PHE A 350 15.42 2.56 21.71
CA PHE A 350 16.23 1.94 20.66
C PHE A 350 16.20 2.69 19.32
N LEU A 351 15.06 3.26 18.92
CA LEU A 351 14.91 3.86 17.60
C LEU A 351 15.82 5.05 17.35
N GLU A 352 16.00 5.94 18.32
CA GLU A 352 16.92 7.08 18.19
C GLU A 352 18.38 6.67 17.94
N ASN A 353 18.78 5.49 18.43
CA ASN A 353 20.11 4.95 18.22
C ASN A 353 20.38 4.51 16.78
N ARG A 354 19.34 4.38 15.96
CA ARG A 354 19.49 4.02 14.53
C ARG A 354 20.23 5.09 13.73
N LEU A 355 20.12 6.35 14.17
CA LEU A 355 20.76 7.49 13.51
C LEU A 355 22.20 7.74 13.99
N LYS A 356 22.59 7.07 15.07
CA LYS A 356 23.92 7.19 15.67
C LYS A 356 24.79 6.03 15.15
N GLY A 357 25.54 6.24 14.06
CA GLY A 357 26.48 5.21 13.63
C GLY A 357 26.97 5.34 12.26
#